data_a646f5a3b47ffdca65bdc150bc3d3701
#
_entry.id   a646f5a3b47ffdca65bdc150bc3d3701
#
_cell.length_a   1.000
_cell.length_b   1.000
_cell.length_c   1.000
_cell.angle_alpha   90.00
_cell.angle_beta   90.00
_cell.angle_gamma   90.00
#
_symmetry.space_group_name_H-M   'P 1'
#
loop_
_entity.id
_entity.type
_entity.pdbx_description
1 polymer ?
#
loop_
_entity_poly.entity_id
_entity_poly.type
_entity_poly.pdbx_seq_one_letter_code
_entity_poly.pdbx_strand_id
1 'polypeptide(L)'
;ALADLLSNDTQRQQALADEQGDEVAGNFDDLIVSLVSQQWSRPPSARNGMSVEVLIQMLPSGAITNVSVTRSSGDKPFDDSAVAAVRNVGRIPELQKLDRATFDSLYRQRRMVFKPEDLDL
;
A
#
# COMPACT_ATOMS: atom_id res chain seq x y z
N ALA A 1 -10.15 -40.74 -7.19
CA ALA A 1 -9.85 -41.06 -5.80
C ALA A 1 -10.19 -39.89 -4.90
N LEU A 2 -10.53 -40.17 -3.65
CA LEU A 2 -10.97 -39.15 -2.68
C LEU A 2 -9.87 -38.09 -2.41
N ALA A 3 -8.62 -38.51 -2.41
CA ALA A 3 -7.49 -37.62 -2.18
C ALA A 3 -7.34 -36.56 -3.30
N ASP A 4 -7.63 -36.93 -4.56
CA ASP A 4 -7.58 -36.01 -5.68
C ASP A 4 -8.69 -34.96 -5.60
N LEU A 5 -9.89 -35.35 -5.16
CA LEU A 5 -11.00 -34.42 -4.97
C LEU A 5 -10.69 -33.41 -3.86
N LEU A 6 -10.11 -33.86 -2.76
CA LEU A 6 -9.75 -32.98 -1.64
C LEU A 6 -8.63 -32.00 -2.04
N SER A 7 -7.65 -32.46 -2.82
CA SER A 7 -6.58 -31.60 -3.34
C SER A 7 -7.11 -30.51 -4.26
N ASN A 8 -8.05 -30.83 -5.14
CA ASN A 8 -8.67 -29.86 -6.03
C ASN A 8 -9.48 -28.80 -5.27
N ASP A 9 -10.22 -29.22 -4.24
CA ASP A 9 -10.98 -28.27 -3.40
C ASP A 9 -10.06 -27.31 -2.66
N THR A 10 -8.94 -27.80 -2.13
CA THR A 10 -7.94 -26.97 -1.47
C THR A 10 -7.34 -25.93 -2.42
N GLN A 11 -7.01 -26.33 -3.64
CA GLN A 11 -6.49 -25.42 -4.67
C GLN A 11 -7.51 -24.36 -5.05
N ARG A 12 -8.78 -24.69 -5.18
CA ARG A 12 -9.85 -23.73 -5.48
C ARG A 12 -10.03 -22.71 -4.35
N GLN A 13 -10.03 -23.15 -3.11
CA GLN A 13 -10.14 -22.26 -1.97
C GLN A 13 -8.97 -21.30 -1.89
N GLN A 14 -7.76 -21.77 -2.17
CA GLN A 14 -6.57 -20.94 -2.17
C GLN A 14 -6.61 -19.91 -3.30
N ALA A 15 -7.03 -20.30 -4.51
CA ALA A 15 -7.16 -19.39 -5.63
C ALA A 15 -8.19 -18.28 -5.37
N LEU A 16 -9.34 -18.63 -4.77
CA LEU A 16 -10.36 -17.64 -4.39
C LEU A 16 -9.85 -16.67 -3.32
N ALA A 17 -9.11 -17.17 -2.33
CA ALA A 17 -8.52 -16.33 -1.30
C ALA A 17 -7.50 -15.36 -1.89
N ASP A 18 -6.66 -15.81 -2.83
CA ASP A 18 -5.68 -14.96 -3.51
C ASP A 18 -6.37 -13.87 -4.34
N GLU A 19 -7.42 -14.20 -5.08
CA GLU A 19 -8.21 -13.23 -5.85
C GLU A 19 -8.85 -12.18 -4.94
N GLN A 20 -9.44 -12.59 -3.83
CA GLN A 20 -10.04 -11.67 -2.87
C GLN A 20 -8.97 -10.80 -2.20
N GLY A 21 -7.79 -11.34 -1.92
CA GLY A 21 -6.67 -10.59 -1.37
C GLY A 21 -6.20 -9.49 -2.32
N ASP A 22 -6.07 -9.78 -3.60
CA ASP A 22 -5.66 -8.81 -4.63
C ASP A 22 -6.70 -7.71 -4.78
N GLU A 23 -7.99 -8.04 -4.79
CA GLU A 23 -9.07 -7.07 -4.88
C GLU A 23 -9.11 -6.15 -3.66
N VAL A 24 -8.98 -6.70 -2.46
CA VAL A 24 -8.92 -5.92 -1.22
C VAL A 24 -7.70 -5.00 -1.24
N ALA A 25 -6.53 -5.50 -1.60
CA ALA A 25 -5.32 -4.70 -1.69
C ALA A 25 -5.47 -3.54 -2.68
N GLY A 26 -6.05 -3.79 -3.87
CA GLY A 26 -6.28 -2.75 -4.86
C GLY A 26 -7.14 -1.60 -4.32
N ASN A 27 -8.23 -1.94 -3.62
CA ASN A 27 -9.15 -0.95 -3.05
C ASN A 27 -8.48 -0.11 -1.95
N PHE A 28 -7.72 -0.74 -1.06
CA PHE A 28 -7.03 -0.02 0.01
C PHE A 28 -5.81 0.74 -0.49
N ASP A 29 -5.09 0.22 -1.49
CA ASP A 29 -3.97 0.95 -2.09
C ASP A 29 -4.46 2.24 -2.77
N ASP A 30 -5.59 2.21 -3.47
CA ASP A 30 -6.18 3.39 -4.07
C ASP A 30 -6.58 4.42 -2.99
N LEU A 31 -7.14 3.96 -1.88
CA LEU A 31 -7.45 4.81 -0.74
C LEU A 31 -6.19 5.47 -0.18
N ILE A 32 -5.13 4.70 0.00
CA ILE A 32 -3.86 5.21 0.53
C ILE A 32 -3.29 6.28 -0.41
N VAL A 33 -3.27 6.03 -1.71
CA VAL A 33 -2.82 7.02 -2.71
C VAL A 33 -3.65 8.30 -2.60
N SER A 34 -4.97 8.19 -2.50
CA SER A 34 -5.86 9.34 -2.35
C SER A 34 -5.56 10.15 -1.08
N LEU A 35 -5.37 9.48 0.06
CA LEU A 35 -5.06 10.14 1.32
C LEU A 35 -3.69 10.82 1.28
N VAL A 36 -2.70 10.15 0.69
CA VAL A 36 -1.35 10.70 0.53
C VAL A 36 -1.36 11.91 -0.40
N SER A 37 -2.13 11.85 -1.49
CA SER A 37 -2.25 12.97 -2.44
C SER A 37 -2.79 14.23 -1.77
N GLN A 38 -3.70 14.09 -0.82
CA GLN A 38 -4.26 15.22 -0.07
C GLN A 38 -3.22 15.90 0.82
N GLN A 39 -2.19 15.17 1.24
CA GLN A 39 -1.13 15.69 2.10
C GLN A 39 0.15 16.02 1.33
N TRP A 40 0.18 15.77 0.03
CA TRP A 40 1.38 15.94 -0.76
C TRP A 40 1.53 17.37 -1.23
N SER A 41 2.74 17.92 -1.05
CA SER A 41 3.14 19.22 -1.62
C SER A 41 4.16 18.95 -2.71
N ARG A 42 3.83 19.32 -3.95
CA ARG A 42 4.69 19.07 -5.10
C ARG A 42 5.98 19.89 -5.00
N PRO A 43 7.17 19.25 -4.90
CA PRO A 43 8.41 19.99 -4.97
C PRO A 43 8.65 20.49 -6.40
N PRO A 44 9.40 21.60 -6.58
CA PRO A 44 9.65 22.16 -7.91
C PRO A 44 10.37 21.21 -8.86
N SER A 45 11.17 20.28 -8.32
CA SER A 45 11.91 19.30 -9.10
C SER A 45 11.08 18.09 -9.53
N ALA A 46 9.88 17.90 -8.98
CA ALA A 46 9.06 16.73 -9.29
C ALA A 46 8.56 16.78 -10.74
N ARG A 47 8.76 15.69 -11.46
CA ARG A 47 8.36 15.55 -12.87
C ARG A 47 7.64 14.22 -13.09
N ASN A 48 6.71 14.21 -14.03
CA ASN A 48 6.09 12.97 -14.45
C ASN A 48 7.14 12.01 -14.98
N GLY A 49 6.95 10.71 -14.70
CA GLY A 49 7.90 9.68 -15.03
C GLY A 49 8.81 9.27 -13.87
N MET A 50 8.91 10.10 -12.83
CA MET A 50 9.59 9.70 -11.60
C MET A 50 8.75 8.71 -10.81
N SER A 51 9.40 7.84 -10.04
CA SER A 51 8.73 6.94 -9.10
C SER A 51 9.61 6.71 -7.89
N VAL A 52 8.98 6.66 -6.72
CA VAL A 52 9.64 6.31 -5.46
C VAL A 52 8.90 5.14 -4.84
N GLU A 53 9.64 4.13 -4.38
CA GLU A 53 9.07 3.02 -3.63
C GLU A 53 9.33 3.24 -2.15
N VAL A 54 8.28 3.16 -1.36
CA VAL A 54 8.36 3.30 0.09
C VAL A 54 7.80 2.07 0.78
N LEU A 55 8.39 1.72 1.91
CA LEU A 55 7.86 0.71 2.81
C LEU A 55 7.12 1.43 3.93
N ILE A 56 5.84 1.13 4.06
CA ILE A 56 4.96 1.68 5.09
C ILE A 56 4.69 0.59 6.11
N GLN A 57 5.02 0.83 7.36
CA GLN A 57 4.73 -0.07 8.46
C GLN A 57 3.56 0.48 9.26
N MET A 58 2.59 -0.39 9.55
CA MET A 58 1.32 0.01 10.18
C MET A 58 0.91 -0.96 11.26
N LEU A 59 0.07 -0.46 12.18
CA LEU A 59 -0.57 -1.26 13.22
C LEU A 59 -1.99 -1.66 12.78
N PRO A 60 -2.59 -2.69 13.42
CA PRO A 60 -3.98 -3.08 13.11
C PRO A 60 -5.00 -1.95 13.27
N SER A 61 -4.70 -0.96 14.08
CA SER A 61 -5.52 0.25 14.22
C SER A 61 -5.48 1.16 13.00
N GLY A 62 -4.59 0.89 12.04
CA GLY A 62 -4.34 1.76 10.90
C GLY A 62 -3.28 2.82 11.14
N ALA A 63 -2.72 2.91 12.35
CA ALA A 63 -1.67 3.87 12.66
C ALA A 63 -0.39 3.57 11.87
N ILE A 64 0.17 4.59 11.23
CA ILE A 64 1.43 4.47 10.50
C ILE A 64 2.57 4.66 11.50
N THR A 65 3.41 3.63 11.66
CA THR A 65 4.50 3.63 12.64
C THR A 65 5.84 3.98 12.05
N ASN A 66 6.05 3.66 10.76
CA ASN A 66 7.30 3.95 10.08
C ASN A 66 7.09 4.04 8.57
N VAL A 67 7.87 4.90 7.93
CA VAL A 67 7.91 5.06 6.47
C VAL A 67 9.37 5.18 6.07
N SER A 68 9.81 4.34 5.13
CA SER A 68 11.17 4.38 4.63
C SER A 68 11.20 4.22 3.12
N VAL A 69 12.16 4.89 2.47
CA VAL A 69 12.38 4.73 1.03
C VAL A 69 13.15 3.45 0.79
N THR A 70 12.59 2.55 -0.01
CA THR A 70 13.24 1.31 -0.42
C THR A 70 13.83 1.42 -1.83
N ARG A 71 13.32 2.34 -2.64
CA ARG A 71 13.86 2.61 -3.97
C ARG A 71 13.64 4.09 -4.32
N SER A 72 14.72 4.84 -4.39
CA SER A 72 14.68 6.26 -4.69
C SER A 72 14.28 6.54 -6.14
N SER A 73 13.60 7.66 -6.36
CA SER A 73 13.33 8.18 -7.71
C SER A 73 14.59 8.77 -8.37
N GLY A 74 15.65 9.01 -7.59
CA GLY A 74 16.80 9.78 -8.02
C GLY A 74 16.68 11.27 -7.73
N ASP A 75 15.51 11.71 -7.24
CA ASP A 75 15.24 13.10 -6.86
C ASP A 75 14.90 13.16 -5.38
N LYS A 76 15.85 13.59 -4.56
CA LYS A 76 15.67 13.61 -3.10
C LYS A 76 14.50 14.47 -2.66
N PRO A 77 14.26 15.68 -3.18
CA PRO A 77 13.09 16.46 -2.80
C PRO A 77 11.77 15.74 -3.04
N PHE A 78 11.64 14.99 -4.14
CA PHE A 78 10.45 14.20 -4.39
C PHE A 78 10.34 13.04 -3.41
N ASP A 79 11.41 12.29 -3.18
CA ASP A 79 11.41 11.19 -2.21
C ASP A 79 10.98 11.70 -0.82
N ASP A 80 11.58 12.80 -0.37
CA ASP A 80 11.25 13.39 0.94
C ASP A 80 9.81 13.88 0.99
N SER A 81 9.28 14.44 -0.09
CA SER A 81 7.90 14.92 -0.16
C SER A 81 6.90 13.76 -0.05
N ALA A 82 7.18 12.63 -0.68
CA ALA A 82 6.33 11.45 -0.61
C ALA A 82 6.32 10.86 0.81
N VAL A 83 7.48 10.74 1.43
CA VAL A 83 7.61 10.26 2.81
C VAL A 83 6.86 11.19 3.78
N ALA A 84 7.04 12.49 3.64
CA ALA A 84 6.35 13.47 4.47
C ALA A 84 4.83 13.39 4.32
N ALA A 85 4.35 13.22 3.08
CA ALA A 85 2.92 13.09 2.82
C ALA A 85 2.33 11.85 3.50
N VAL A 86 3.00 10.70 3.44
CA VAL A 86 2.55 9.48 4.11
C VAL A 86 2.53 9.69 5.63
N ARG A 87 3.57 10.28 6.19
CA ARG A 87 3.62 10.57 7.64
C ARG A 87 2.52 11.53 8.07
N ASN A 88 2.18 12.50 7.23
CA ASN A 88 1.13 13.47 7.52
C ASN A 88 -0.26 12.83 7.50
N VAL A 89 -0.48 11.75 6.75
CA VAL A 89 -1.71 10.96 6.86
C VAL A 89 -1.85 10.39 8.27
N GLY A 90 -0.79 9.85 8.83
CA GLY A 90 -0.68 9.41 10.20
C GLY A 90 -1.45 8.15 10.54
N ARG A 91 -2.69 8.02 10.09
CA ARG A 91 -3.56 6.88 10.40
C ARG A 91 -4.55 6.65 9.28
N ILE A 92 -4.82 5.37 9.00
CA ILE A 92 -5.80 4.93 8.01
C ILE A 92 -6.82 4.05 8.73
N PRO A 93 -7.88 4.67 9.34
CA PRO A 93 -8.85 3.92 10.17
C PRO A 93 -9.56 2.81 9.41
N GLU A 94 -9.72 2.95 8.11
CA GLU A 94 -10.39 1.98 7.25
C GLU A 94 -9.73 0.60 7.31
N LEU A 95 -8.44 0.53 7.63
CA LEU A 95 -7.73 -0.75 7.77
C LEU A 95 -8.25 -1.60 8.92
N GLN A 96 -8.94 -1.00 9.90
CA GLN A 96 -9.58 -1.73 11.00
C GLN A 96 -10.71 -2.63 10.52
N LYS A 97 -11.26 -2.39 9.34
CA LYS A 97 -12.30 -3.24 8.74
C LYS A 97 -11.78 -4.58 8.26
N LEU A 98 -10.46 -4.70 8.09
CA LEU A 98 -9.83 -5.95 7.70
C LEU A 98 -9.74 -6.89 8.91
N ASP A 99 -9.93 -8.19 8.68
CA ASP A 99 -9.63 -9.18 9.69
C ASP A 99 -8.11 -9.20 9.95
N ARG A 100 -7.73 -9.74 11.12
CA ARG A 100 -6.33 -9.70 11.57
C ARG A 100 -5.39 -10.39 10.61
N ALA A 101 -5.79 -11.55 10.08
CA ALA A 101 -4.94 -12.32 9.17
C ALA A 101 -4.72 -11.57 7.86
N THR A 102 -5.76 -10.96 7.30
CA THR A 102 -5.67 -10.16 6.07
C THR A 102 -4.79 -8.93 6.30
N PHE A 103 -4.97 -8.23 7.41
CA PHE A 103 -4.14 -7.09 7.76
C PHE A 103 -2.66 -7.50 7.88
N ASP A 104 -2.37 -8.55 8.64
CA ASP A 104 -0.98 -8.99 8.85
C ASP A 104 -0.31 -9.40 7.54
N SER A 105 -1.08 -10.01 6.62
CA SER A 105 -0.58 -10.45 5.33
C SER A 105 -0.30 -9.30 4.37
N LEU A 106 -1.17 -8.29 4.32
CA LEU A 106 -1.16 -7.25 3.27
C LEU A 106 -0.64 -5.90 3.76
N TYR A 107 -0.95 -5.50 5.00
CA TYR A 107 -0.79 -4.11 5.43
C TYR A 107 0.07 -3.88 6.66
N ARG A 108 0.49 -4.91 7.36
CA ARG A 108 1.45 -4.72 8.46
C ARG A 108 2.75 -4.08 7.94
N GLN A 109 3.19 -4.50 6.77
CA GLN A 109 4.26 -3.87 5.99
C GLN A 109 3.80 -3.84 4.54
N ARG A 110 3.71 -2.66 3.95
CA ARG A 110 3.26 -2.52 2.57
C ARG A 110 4.23 -1.67 1.79
N ARG A 111 4.74 -2.20 0.68
CA ARG A 111 5.52 -1.43 -0.27
C ARG A 111 4.59 -0.78 -1.27
N MET A 112 4.74 0.52 -1.44
CA MET A 112 3.95 1.28 -2.40
C MET A 112 4.85 2.14 -3.26
N VAL A 113 4.47 2.27 -4.53
CA VAL A 113 5.15 3.14 -5.48
C VAL A 113 4.30 4.39 -5.68
N PHE A 114 4.92 5.55 -5.47
CA PHE A 114 4.27 6.84 -5.70
C PHE A 114 4.90 7.55 -6.87
N LYS A 115 4.06 8.17 -7.70
CA LYS A 115 4.46 8.95 -8.86
C LYS A 115 3.82 10.32 -8.78
N PRO A 116 4.50 11.41 -9.26
CA PRO A 116 3.90 12.74 -9.22
C PRO A 116 2.55 12.82 -9.91
N GLU A 117 2.39 12.14 -11.04
CA GLU A 117 1.13 12.12 -11.79
C GLU A 117 -0.02 11.44 -11.02
N ASP A 118 0.28 10.50 -10.12
CA ASP A 118 -0.72 9.83 -9.29
C ASP A 118 -1.09 10.65 -8.05
N LEU A 119 -0.16 11.46 -7.56
CA LEU A 119 -0.35 12.29 -6.37
C LEU A 119 -0.95 13.66 -6.68
N ASP A 120 -0.83 14.12 -7.91
CA ASP A 120 -1.28 15.44 -8.37
C ASP A 120 -2.71 15.31 -8.93
N LEU A 121 -3.66 15.09 -8.02
CA LEU A 121 -5.06 14.88 -8.38
C LEU A 121 -5.85 16.19 -8.42
#